data_cafa429d1bd9fbe9fde466d4bb2e8b03
#
_entry.id   cafa429d1bd9fbe9fde466d4bb2e8b03
#
_cell.length_a   1.000
_cell.length_b   1.000
_cell.length_c   1.000
_cell.angle_alpha   90.00
_cell.angle_beta   90.00
_cell.angle_gamma   90.00
#
_symmetry.space_group_name_H-M   'P 1'
#
loop_
_entity.id
_entity.type
_entity.pdbx_description
1 polymer ?
#
loop_
_entity_poly.entity_id
_entity_poly.type
_entity_poly.pdbx_seq_one_letter_code
_entity_poly.pdbx_strand_id
1 'polypeptide(L)'
;VSTKTLLLCSLSRALHDTEDALDWLWDTLQWRIKEIRPTKIINGGAELGDRDCTRIAHALQIECEEYRTDGWIHIPGPSGYVRMGRWWDPGGSVYPLERNRYMVSRCVQARNEGWHVHVLGLIAPWSKTHGTAHTLAQASHFGFEVTRLECPAAFAPEASP
;
A
#
# COMPACT_ATOMS: atom_id res chain seq x y z
N VAL A 1 -15.75 -1.85 23.07
CA VAL A 1 -15.75 -1.07 21.84
C VAL A 1 -14.58 -1.53 20.97
N SER A 2 -14.88 -2.09 19.81
CA SER A 2 -13.84 -2.51 18.88
C SER A 2 -13.15 -1.28 18.28
N THR A 3 -11.83 -1.21 18.40
CA THR A 3 -11.04 -0.14 17.79
C THR A 3 -10.96 -0.37 16.30
N LYS A 4 -11.27 0.66 15.51
CA LYS A 4 -11.07 0.63 14.07
C LYS A 4 -9.59 0.76 13.76
N THR A 5 -9.11 -0.04 12.83
CA THR A 5 -7.70 -0.05 12.41
C THR A 5 -7.59 0.25 10.92
N LEU A 6 -6.76 1.23 10.58
CA LEU A 6 -6.41 1.57 9.22
C LEU A 6 -5.01 1.02 8.93
N LEU A 7 -4.87 0.32 7.82
CA LEU A 7 -3.57 -0.13 7.32
C LEU A 7 -3.23 0.61 6.03
N LEU A 8 -2.14 1.36 6.03
CA LEU A 8 -1.54 1.90 4.81
C LEU A 8 -0.50 0.90 4.31
N CYS A 9 -0.71 0.39 3.10
CA CYS A 9 0.18 -0.56 2.46
C CYS A 9 0.93 0.11 1.31
N SER A 10 2.24 -0.06 1.28
CA SER A 10 3.08 0.39 0.16
C SER A 10 4.02 -0.73 -0.26
N LEU A 11 3.99 -1.10 -1.53
CA LEU A 11 4.68 -2.26 -2.07
C LEU A 11 5.57 -1.87 -3.24
N SER A 12 6.83 -2.31 -3.21
CA SER A 12 7.76 -2.08 -4.31
C SER A 12 7.31 -2.79 -5.58
N ARG A 13 7.31 -2.08 -6.71
CA ARG A 13 6.99 -2.66 -8.03
C ARG A 13 7.94 -3.80 -8.39
N ALA A 14 9.20 -3.69 -8.01
CA ALA A 14 10.23 -4.67 -8.31
C ALA A 14 10.00 -6.04 -7.65
N LEU A 15 9.03 -6.17 -6.75
CA LEU A 15 8.60 -7.47 -6.24
C LEU A 15 7.95 -8.34 -7.33
N HIS A 16 7.57 -7.76 -8.46
CA HIS A 16 7.12 -8.48 -9.65
C HIS A 16 8.25 -8.92 -10.58
N ASP A 17 9.50 -8.60 -10.25
CA ASP A 17 10.63 -8.92 -11.14
C ASP A 17 10.94 -10.41 -11.20
N THR A 18 10.59 -11.18 -10.17
CA THR A 18 10.73 -12.63 -10.14
C THR A 18 9.51 -13.30 -9.55
N GLU A 19 9.29 -14.55 -9.92
CA GLU A 19 8.21 -15.37 -9.36
C GLU A 19 8.38 -15.57 -7.86
N ASP A 20 9.61 -15.84 -7.41
CA ASP A 20 9.90 -16.03 -5.98
C ASP A 20 9.62 -14.77 -5.15
N ALA A 21 9.97 -13.60 -5.66
CA ALA A 21 9.69 -12.35 -4.99
C ALA A 21 8.18 -12.06 -4.93
N LEU A 22 7.45 -12.37 -6.00
CA LEU A 22 6.00 -12.20 -6.04
C LEU A 22 5.31 -13.16 -5.06
N ASP A 23 5.74 -14.40 -5.00
CA ASP A 23 5.23 -15.37 -4.02
C ASP A 23 5.50 -14.90 -2.59
N TRP A 24 6.70 -14.38 -2.33
CA TRP A 24 7.04 -13.80 -1.03
C TRP A 24 6.12 -12.64 -0.66
N LEU A 25 5.83 -11.76 -1.63
CA LEU A 25 4.91 -10.64 -1.43
C LEU A 25 3.54 -11.13 -0.97
N TRP A 26 2.96 -12.08 -1.71
CA TRP A 26 1.62 -12.60 -1.41
C TRP A 26 1.55 -13.31 -0.08
N ASP A 27 2.51 -14.19 0.22
CA ASP A 27 2.54 -14.93 1.48
C ASP A 27 2.74 -14.00 2.67
N THR A 28 3.69 -13.09 2.58
CA THR A 28 4.03 -12.14 3.65
C THR A 28 2.88 -11.18 3.91
N LEU A 29 2.29 -10.63 2.85
CA LEU A 29 1.21 -9.65 2.98
C LEU A 29 -0.04 -10.28 3.57
N GLN A 30 -0.45 -11.47 3.12
CA GLN A 30 -1.58 -12.19 3.69
C GLN A 30 -1.39 -12.46 5.18
N TRP A 31 -0.21 -12.91 5.55
CA TRP A 31 0.11 -13.19 6.95
C TRP A 31 0.03 -11.93 7.81
N ARG A 32 0.61 -10.83 7.35
CA ARG A 32 0.57 -9.55 8.08
C ARG A 32 -0.83 -8.97 8.18
N ILE A 33 -1.61 -9.04 7.13
CA ILE A 33 -3.00 -8.56 7.16
C ILE A 33 -3.84 -9.37 8.16
N LYS A 34 -3.68 -10.69 8.17
CA LYS A 34 -4.38 -11.55 9.13
C LYS A 34 -3.97 -11.27 10.58
N GLU A 35 -2.72 -10.91 10.80
CA GLU A 35 -2.20 -10.56 12.13
C GLU A 35 -2.73 -9.19 12.59
N ILE A 36 -2.67 -8.18 11.72
CA ILE A 36 -3.09 -6.81 12.03
C ILE A 36 -4.62 -6.70 12.14
N ARG A 37 -5.36 -7.44 11.33
CA ARG A 37 -6.83 -7.40 11.24
C ARG A 37 -7.36 -5.99 10.99
N PRO A 38 -6.96 -5.34 9.92
CA PRO A 38 -7.41 -3.99 9.66
C PRO A 38 -8.91 -3.93 9.34
N THR A 39 -9.54 -2.84 9.72
CA THR A 39 -10.92 -2.54 9.31
C THR A 39 -10.95 -2.06 7.87
N LYS A 40 -9.92 -1.31 7.48
CA LYS A 40 -9.77 -0.75 6.14
C LYS A 40 -8.30 -0.74 5.76
N ILE A 41 -8.03 -0.98 4.47
CA ILE A 41 -6.71 -0.86 3.87
C ILE A 41 -6.73 0.25 2.83
N ILE A 42 -5.67 1.06 2.80
CA ILE A 42 -5.45 2.04 1.73
C ILE A 42 -4.10 1.79 1.07
N ASN A 43 -4.02 2.03 -0.23
CA ASN A 43 -2.79 1.96 -1.00
C ASN A 43 -2.82 2.92 -2.18
N GLY A 44 -1.71 3.03 -2.90
CA GLY A 44 -1.57 3.96 -4.02
C GLY A 44 -2.09 3.47 -5.36
N GLY A 45 -2.56 2.25 -5.45
CA GLY A 45 -3.12 1.69 -6.67
C GLY A 45 -2.13 1.52 -7.81
N ALA A 46 -0.83 1.47 -7.53
CA ALA A 46 0.16 1.16 -8.56
C ALA A 46 -0.12 -0.21 -9.17
N GLU A 47 -0.05 -0.30 -10.49
CA GLU A 47 -0.44 -1.50 -11.23
C GLU A 47 0.32 -2.75 -10.78
N LEU A 48 1.61 -2.62 -10.51
CA LEU A 48 2.42 -3.68 -9.91
C LEU A 48 2.65 -3.33 -8.43
N GLY A 49 2.46 -4.29 -7.56
CA GLY A 49 2.64 -4.13 -6.12
C GLY A 49 1.35 -3.73 -5.41
N ASP A 50 1.01 -2.46 -5.40
CA ASP A 50 -0.13 -1.94 -4.63
C ASP A 50 -1.45 -2.66 -4.93
N ARG A 51 -1.71 -2.97 -6.21
CA ARG A 51 -2.95 -3.68 -6.60
C ARG A 51 -2.99 -5.13 -6.15
N ASP A 52 -1.83 -5.74 -5.87
CA ASP A 52 -1.80 -7.05 -5.22
C ASP A 52 -2.39 -6.97 -3.81
N CYS A 53 -2.10 -5.90 -3.09
CA CYS A 53 -2.72 -5.62 -1.79
C CYS A 53 -4.24 -5.54 -1.90
N THR A 54 -4.75 -4.84 -2.91
CA THR A 54 -6.20 -4.73 -3.14
C THR A 54 -6.82 -6.10 -3.41
N ARG A 55 -6.18 -6.93 -4.22
CA ARG A 55 -6.66 -8.29 -4.52
C ARG A 55 -6.70 -9.15 -3.26
N ILE A 56 -5.67 -9.09 -2.44
CA ILE A 56 -5.60 -9.83 -1.17
C ILE A 56 -6.68 -9.32 -0.22
N ALA A 57 -6.83 -8.02 -0.07
CA ALA A 57 -7.87 -7.41 0.77
C ALA A 57 -9.27 -7.87 0.34
N HIS A 58 -9.54 -7.86 -0.96
CA HIS A 58 -10.82 -8.31 -1.51
C HIS A 58 -11.08 -9.79 -1.20
N ALA A 59 -10.07 -10.64 -1.37
CA ALA A 59 -10.18 -12.07 -1.04
C ALA A 59 -10.44 -12.31 0.45
N LEU A 60 -9.91 -11.46 1.33
CA LEU A 60 -10.11 -11.52 2.77
C LEU A 60 -11.35 -10.75 3.24
N GLN A 61 -12.13 -10.18 2.32
CA GLN A 61 -13.33 -9.38 2.60
C GLN A 61 -13.04 -8.16 3.48
N ILE A 62 -11.91 -7.50 3.25
CA ILE A 62 -11.52 -6.28 3.92
C ILE A 62 -11.72 -5.10 2.98
N GLU A 63 -12.35 -4.03 3.48
CA GLU A 63 -12.55 -2.79 2.73
C GLU A 63 -11.20 -2.21 2.30
N CYS A 64 -11.08 -1.86 1.01
CA CYS A 64 -9.84 -1.34 0.45
C CYS A 64 -10.10 -0.16 -0.49
N GLU A 65 -9.29 0.87 -0.37
CA GLU A 65 -9.33 2.05 -1.23
C GLU A 65 -7.97 2.27 -1.87
N GLU A 66 -7.95 2.54 -3.18
CA GLU A 66 -6.75 2.92 -3.92
C GLU A 66 -6.77 4.39 -4.26
N TYR A 67 -5.75 5.13 -3.82
CA TYR A 67 -5.56 6.55 -4.15
C TYR A 67 -4.66 6.63 -5.38
N ARG A 68 -5.28 6.61 -6.57
CA ARG A 68 -4.52 6.57 -7.82
C ARG A 68 -4.06 7.95 -8.28
N THR A 69 -3.01 7.97 -9.08
CA THR A 69 -2.42 9.20 -9.62
C THR A 69 -3.31 9.91 -10.64
N ASP A 70 -4.43 9.33 -11.03
CA ASP A 70 -5.48 10.00 -11.81
C ASP A 70 -6.34 10.97 -10.97
N GLY A 71 -6.09 11.04 -9.66
CA GLY A 71 -6.83 11.89 -8.72
C GLY A 71 -8.12 11.29 -8.18
N TRP A 72 -8.41 10.02 -8.51
CA TRP A 72 -9.60 9.33 -8.02
C TRP A 72 -9.27 8.27 -6.98
N ILE A 73 -10.22 8.06 -6.07
CA ILE A 73 -10.23 6.90 -5.18
C ILE A 73 -10.94 5.77 -5.93
N HIS A 74 -10.28 4.63 -6.05
CA HIS A 74 -10.83 3.43 -6.68
C HIS A 74 -11.06 2.36 -5.60
N ILE A 75 -12.18 1.67 -5.71
CA ILE A 75 -12.51 0.54 -4.83
C ILE A 75 -12.83 -0.69 -5.67
N PRO A 76 -12.58 -1.92 -5.17
CA PRO A 76 -13.01 -3.12 -5.85
C PRO A 76 -14.54 -3.19 -5.92
N GLY A 77 -15.05 -3.59 -7.05
CA GLY A 77 -16.48 -3.81 -7.28
C GLY A 77 -16.76 -5.20 -7.84
N PRO A 78 -18.06 -5.55 -8.06
CA PRO A 78 -18.44 -6.87 -8.54
C PRO A 78 -17.89 -7.22 -9.93
N SER A 79 -17.64 -6.23 -10.76
CA SER A 79 -17.17 -6.42 -12.15
C SER A 79 -15.94 -5.58 -12.46
N GLY A 80 -15.12 -5.31 -11.46
CA GLY A 80 -13.91 -4.51 -11.61
C GLY A 80 -13.87 -3.36 -10.61
N TYR A 81 -13.12 -2.32 -10.95
CA TYR A 81 -12.99 -1.16 -10.07
C TYR A 81 -14.09 -0.14 -10.30
N VAL A 82 -14.47 0.51 -9.20
CA VAL A 82 -15.45 1.62 -9.22
C VAL A 82 -14.75 2.85 -8.66
N ARG A 83 -14.95 4.00 -9.30
CA ARG A 83 -14.52 5.28 -8.76
C ARG A 83 -15.46 5.71 -7.66
N MET A 84 -14.92 5.94 -6.45
CA MET A 84 -15.70 6.35 -5.29
C MET A 84 -15.77 7.88 -5.14
N GLY A 85 -14.72 8.60 -5.50
CA GLY A 85 -14.64 10.04 -5.39
C GLY A 85 -13.26 10.55 -5.77
N ARG A 86 -13.09 11.86 -5.79
CA ARG A 86 -11.79 12.49 -6.04
C ARG A 86 -11.05 12.71 -4.73
N TRP A 87 -9.76 12.39 -4.69
CA TRP A 87 -8.87 12.83 -3.62
C TRP A 87 -8.07 14.07 -4.03
N TRP A 88 -8.05 14.40 -5.33
CA TRP A 88 -7.38 15.57 -5.89
C TRP A 88 -8.40 16.42 -6.65
N ASP A 89 -8.86 17.51 -6.03
CA ASP A 89 -9.96 18.33 -6.55
C ASP A 89 -9.69 19.00 -7.90
N PRO A 90 -8.48 19.58 -8.18
CA PRO A 90 -8.25 20.18 -9.48
C PRO A 90 -8.37 19.20 -10.65
N GLY A 91 -8.37 17.90 -10.38
CA GLY A 91 -8.33 16.87 -11.42
C GLY A 91 -6.97 16.74 -12.08
N GLY A 92 -6.88 15.88 -13.11
CA GLY A 92 -5.62 15.61 -13.79
C GLY A 92 -4.71 14.65 -13.03
N SER A 93 -3.54 14.39 -13.59
CA SER A 93 -2.55 13.48 -13.01
C SER A 93 -1.80 14.13 -11.85
N VAL A 94 -1.46 13.32 -10.87
CA VAL A 94 -0.72 13.74 -9.68
C VAL A 94 0.59 12.97 -9.61
N TYR A 95 1.66 13.63 -9.22
CA TYR A 95 2.94 12.95 -9.02
C TYR A 95 2.84 11.91 -7.91
N PRO A 96 3.48 10.72 -8.08
CA PRO A 96 3.42 9.66 -7.07
C PRO A 96 3.84 10.10 -5.66
N LEU A 97 4.83 11.00 -5.54
CA LEU A 97 5.27 11.49 -4.23
C LEU A 97 4.21 12.37 -3.56
N GLU A 98 3.47 13.17 -4.33
CA GLU A 98 2.34 13.95 -3.80
C GLU A 98 1.21 13.02 -3.34
N ARG A 99 0.92 11.99 -4.12
CA ARG A 99 -0.05 10.97 -3.74
C ARG A 99 0.35 10.27 -2.43
N ASN A 100 1.64 9.94 -2.27
CA ASN A 100 2.12 9.32 -1.04
C ASN A 100 1.93 10.23 0.19
N ARG A 101 2.21 11.53 0.04
CA ARG A 101 1.96 12.51 1.10
C ARG A 101 0.48 12.58 1.46
N TYR A 102 -0.38 12.54 0.47
CA TYR A 102 -1.83 12.56 0.70
C TYR A 102 -2.29 11.33 1.48
N MET A 103 -1.79 10.14 1.13
CA MET A 103 -2.13 8.92 1.87
C MET A 103 -1.69 9.01 3.33
N VAL A 104 -0.51 9.55 3.61
CA VAL A 104 -0.05 9.76 4.99
C VAL A 104 -0.95 10.79 5.70
N SER A 105 -1.39 11.84 5.02
CA SER A 105 -2.33 12.80 5.61
C SER A 105 -3.68 12.17 5.95
N ARG A 106 -4.14 11.20 5.16
CA ARG A 106 -5.34 10.41 5.48
C ARG A 106 -5.13 9.57 6.75
N CYS A 107 -3.93 9.05 6.94
CA CYS A 107 -3.57 8.36 8.18
C CYS A 107 -3.63 9.30 9.40
N VAL A 108 -3.14 10.53 9.26
CA VAL A 108 -3.23 11.55 10.31
C VAL A 108 -4.69 11.84 10.65
N GLN A 109 -5.53 12.01 9.63
CA GLN A 109 -6.97 12.24 9.85
C GLN A 109 -7.62 11.07 10.59
N ALA A 110 -7.34 9.83 10.17
CA ALA A 110 -7.87 8.64 10.83
C ALA A 110 -7.45 8.57 12.31
N ARG A 111 -6.17 8.83 12.59
CA ARG A 111 -5.66 8.88 13.97
C ARG A 111 -6.40 9.94 14.80
N ASN A 112 -6.65 11.11 14.24
CA ASN A 112 -7.39 12.18 14.93
C ASN A 112 -8.85 11.79 15.18
N GLU A 113 -9.41 10.89 14.38
CA GLU A 113 -10.75 10.33 14.55
C GLU A 113 -10.78 9.12 15.52
N GLY A 114 -9.65 8.77 16.11
CA GLY A 114 -9.55 7.68 17.07
C GLY A 114 -9.21 6.31 16.48
N TRP A 115 -8.88 6.23 15.20
CA TRP A 115 -8.44 4.97 14.59
C TRP A 115 -7.03 4.63 15.03
N HIS A 116 -6.79 3.33 15.18
CA HIS A 116 -5.43 2.82 15.25
C HIS A 116 -4.87 2.75 13.83
N VAL A 117 -3.62 3.17 13.62
CA VAL A 117 -3.02 3.21 12.28
C VAL A 117 -1.73 2.41 12.24
N HIS A 118 -1.63 1.48 11.29
CA HIS A 118 -0.41 0.79 10.93
C HIS A 118 0.02 1.18 9.54
N VAL A 119 1.33 1.27 9.33
CA VAL A 119 1.91 1.47 8.00
C VAL A 119 2.84 0.30 7.71
N LEU A 120 2.61 -0.37 6.59
CA LEU A 120 3.36 -1.55 6.17
C LEU A 120 3.98 -1.31 4.81
N GLY A 121 5.29 -1.50 4.71
CA GLY A 121 6.00 -1.48 3.44
C GLY A 121 6.70 -2.81 3.17
N LEU A 122 6.50 -3.35 1.97
CA LEU A 122 7.27 -4.49 1.47
C LEU A 122 8.19 -3.99 0.37
N ILE A 123 9.48 -4.20 0.55
CA ILE A 123 10.52 -3.60 -0.27
C ILE A 123 11.33 -4.67 -0.98
N ALA A 124 11.59 -4.42 -2.26
CA ALA A 124 12.59 -5.13 -3.03
C ALA A 124 13.92 -4.38 -2.91
N PRO A 125 14.93 -4.91 -2.20
CA PRO A 125 16.21 -4.17 -2.00
C PRO A 125 16.94 -3.83 -3.29
N TRP A 126 16.69 -4.60 -4.36
CA TRP A 126 17.28 -4.36 -5.68
C TRP A 126 16.53 -3.31 -6.52
N SER A 127 15.43 -2.74 -5.98
CA SER A 127 14.64 -1.76 -6.72
C SER A 127 15.43 -0.46 -6.96
N LYS A 128 15.29 0.08 -8.16
CA LYS A 128 15.88 1.37 -8.53
C LYS A 128 14.99 2.55 -8.14
N THR A 129 13.75 2.29 -7.74
CA THR A 129 12.79 3.31 -7.29
C THR A 129 12.65 3.26 -5.78
N HIS A 130 12.31 4.39 -5.17
CA HIS A 130 12.25 4.55 -3.72
C HIS A 130 10.89 5.02 -3.21
N GLY A 131 9.82 4.79 -3.99
CA GLY A 131 8.48 5.24 -3.64
C GLY A 131 7.98 4.69 -2.31
N THR A 132 8.19 3.38 -2.07
CA THR A 132 7.80 2.75 -0.80
C THR A 132 8.61 3.30 0.36
N ALA A 133 9.94 3.42 0.21
CA ALA A 133 10.79 4.01 1.25
C ALA A 133 10.37 5.45 1.57
N HIS A 134 9.97 6.23 0.58
CA HIS A 134 9.47 7.59 0.77
C HIS A 134 8.17 7.59 1.60
N THR A 135 7.23 6.73 1.29
CA THR A 135 5.98 6.61 2.06
C THR A 135 6.26 6.25 3.52
N LEU A 136 7.15 5.27 3.76
CA LEU A 136 7.51 4.85 5.11
C LEU A 136 8.20 5.97 5.89
N ALA A 137 9.10 6.71 5.25
CA ALA A 137 9.78 7.85 5.87
C ALA A 137 8.79 8.95 6.27
N GLN A 138 7.83 9.26 5.39
CA GLN A 138 6.77 10.23 5.68
C GLN A 138 5.92 9.79 6.87
N ALA A 139 5.51 8.54 6.89
CA ALA A 139 4.71 7.97 7.99
C ALA A 139 5.48 8.01 9.32
N SER A 140 6.75 7.66 9.29
CA SER A 140 7.63 7.70 10.47
C SER A 140 7.78 9.13 11.01
N HIS A 141 7.90 10.11 10.13
CA HIS A 141 7.99 11.52 10.48
C HIS A 141 6.75 11.98 11.27
N PHE A 142 5.56 11.49 10.93
CA PHE A 142 4.32 11.79 11.65
C PHE A 142 4.08 10.90 12.88
N GLY A 143 5.03 10.06 13.25
CA GLY A 143 4.98 9.25 14.47
C GLY A 143 4.15 7.98 14.37
N PHE A 144 3.84 7.50 13.16
CA PHE A 144 3.11 6.25 12.99
C PHE A 144 4.00 5.03 13.25
N GLU A 145 3.37 3.95 13.68
CA GLU A 145 3.99 2.64 13.75
C GLU A 145 4.21 2.14 12.33
N VAL A 146 5.47 1.93 11.96
CA VAL A 146 5.88 1.53 10.62
C VAL A 146 6.57 0.17 10.67
N THR A 147 6.09 -0.76 9.87
CA THR A 147 6.74 -2.06 9.63
C THR A 147 7.33 -2.05 8.23
N ARG A 148 8.64 -2.24 8.15
CA ARG A 148 9.39 -2.35 6.90
C ARG A 148 9.93 -3.76 6.78
N LEU A 149 9.52 -4.48 5.72
CA LEU A 149 9.98 -5.82 5.43
C LEU A 149 10.69 -5.84 4.08
N GLU A 150 11.89 -6.38 4.06
CA GLU A 150 12.68 -6.50 2.84
C GLU A 150 12.62 -7.93 2.31
N CYS A 151 12.36 -8.05 1.01
CA CYS A 151 12.41 -9.33 0.32
C CYS A 151 13.82 -9.89 0.38
N PRO A 152 13.98 -11.21 0.65
CA PRO A 152 15.31 -11.82 0.66
C PRO A 152 16.06 -11.58 -0.64
N ALA A 153 17.36 -11.27 -0.53
CA ALA A 153 18.23 -11.03 -1.68
C ALA A 153 18.30 -12.25 -2.63
N ALA A 154 18.09 -13.45 -2.10
CA ALA A 154 18.06 -14.67 -2.90
C ALA A 154 16.92 -14.70 -3.94
N PHE A 155 15.87 -13.88 -3.74
CA PHE A 155 14.74 -13.78 -4.66
C PHE A 155 14.91 -12.68 -5.71
N ALA A 156 16.01 -11.93 -5.66
CA ALA A 156 16.31 -10.91 -6.65
C ALA A 156 16.52 -11.52 -8.05
N PRO A 157 16.28 -10.74 -9.13
CA PRO A 157 16.64 -11.19 -10.47
C PRO A 157 18.13 -11.50 -10.56
N GLU A 158 18.48 -12.51 -11.37
CA GLU A 158 19.88 -12.79 -11.63
C GLU A 158 20.53 -11.60 -12.34
N ALA A 159 21.76 -11.28 -11.93
CA ALA A 159 22.51 -10.24 -12.61
C ALA A 159 22.79 -10.68 -14.06
N SER A 160 22.52 -9.76 -15.01
CA SER A 160 22.91 -10.00 -16.41
C SER A 160 24.42 -10.17 -16.52
N PRO A 161 24.90 -11.17 -17.30
CA PRO A 161 26.32 -11.37 -17.48
C PRO A 161 27.02 -10.20 -18.14
#